data_99401a4d7e61fd1d938309b961d25e19
#
_entry.id   99401a4d7e61fd1d938309b961d25e19
#
_cell.length_a   1.000
_cell.length_b   1.000
_cell.length_c   1.000
_cell.angle_alpha   90.00
_cell.angle_beta   90.00
_cell.angle_gamma   90.00
#
_symmetry.space_group_name_H-M   'P 1'
#
loop_
_entity.id
_entity.type
_entity.pdbx_description
1 polymer ?
#
loop_
_entity_poly.entity_id
_entity_poly.type
_entity_poly.pdbx_seq_one_letter_code
_entity_poly.pdbx_strand_id
1 'polypeptide(L)'
;MENKIRKFIDENKIMGKAKTVVIGVSGGGDSMALADFMVKNYSQYQFTFAHINHCLRPQAHEEEVLVKEFAAKLGVEFQCLKIDVAALAKQRKTGLEETGRDVRYEFFNSLNKDLILTAHHKDDRAETIIAHIIRGCGIKGLGGMKPLQNGVGRPLLCVTKAEILNYCEEHDIEYAEDISNEDTTFQRNKIRHEVLPLLATMNSNITDSLCRLGDIATEDDDFLDSFSQVIYDKVVISENGEYILSNKILEITAKSVNSRVISKICAEIGCPLDFNTVQKILGLKTGKELPLGKMGKVRQNGT
;
A
#
# COMPACT_ATOMS: atom_id res chain seq x y z
N MET A 1 -7.06 -22.84 1.80
CA MET A 1 -6.94 -21.39 1.59
C MET A 1 -8.00 -20.58 2.35
N GLU A 2 -9.31 -20.89 2.21
CA GLU A 2 -10.43 -20.08 2.70
C GLU A 2 -10.40 -19.75 4.20
N ASN A 3 -10.22 -20.76 5.08
CA ASN A 3 -10.19 -20.52 6.53
C ASN A 3 -9.06 -19.56 6.93
N LYS A 4 -7.92 -19.59 6.22
CA LYS A 4 -6.79 -18.70 6.45
C LYS A 4 -7.15 -17.25 6.10
N ILE A 5 -7.85 -17.05 4.98
CA ILE A 5 -8.30 -15.72 4.55
C ILE A 5 -9.38 -15.18 5.50
N ARG A 6 -10.37 -15.99 5.90
CA ARG A 6 -11.42 -15.56 6.85
C ARG A 6 -10.81 -15.09 8.16
N LYS A 7 -9.94 -15.92 8.76
CA LYS A 7 -9.23 -15.57 9.99
C LYS A 7 -8.45 -14.26 9.83
N PHE A 8 -7.72 -14.10 8.72
CA PHE A 8 -6.94 -12.90 8.44
C PHE A 8 -7.81 -11.65 8.29
N ILE A 9 -8.96 -11.74 7.61
CA ILE A 9 -9.93 -10.65 7.48
C ILE A 9 -10.44 -10.20 8.85
N ASP A 10 -10.79 -11.16 9.71
CA ASP A 10 -11.36 -10.90 11.04
C ASP A 10 -10.32 -10.29 11.99
N GLU A 11 -9.11 -10.87 12.06
CA GLU A 11 -8.03 -10.38 12.91
C GLU A 11 -7.59 -8.96 12.54
N ASN A 12 -7.56 -8.65 11.25
CA ASN A 12 -7.18 -7.33 10.73
C ASN A 12 -8.36 -6.38 10.53
N LYS A 13 -9.60 -6.80 10.87
CA LYS A 13 -10.83 -6.01 10.75
C LYS A 13 -10.99 -5.39 9.37
N ILE A 14 -10.63 -6.13 8.31
CA ILE A 14 -10.57 -5.58 6.94
C ILE A 14 -11.93 -5.08 6.49
N MET A 15 -13.01 -5.81 6.78
CA MET A 15 -14.36 -5.43 6.37
C MET A 15 -14.96 -4.31 7.24
N GLY A 16 -14.51 -4.15 8.48
CA GLY A 16 -14.90 -3.07 9.37
C GLY A 16 -16.42 -2.84 9.44
N LYS A 17 -16.83 -1.59 9.17
CA LYS A 17 -18.25 -1.18 9.12
C LYS A 17 -18.76 -1.00 7.67
N ALA A 18 -18.02 -1.44 6.68
CA ALA A 18 -18.38 -1.33 5.28
C ALA A 18 -19.75 -2.03 5.03
N LYS A 19 -20.52 -1.51 4.10
CA LYS A 19 -21.72 -2.14 3.55
C LYS A 19 -21.58 -2.37 2.06
N THR A 20 -20.90 -1.45 1.39
CA THR A 20 -20.65 -1.43 -0.04
C THR A 20 -19.16 -1.57 -0.31
N VAL A 21 -18.76 -2.46 -1.20
CA VAL A 21 -17.36 -2.85 -1.42
C VAL A 21 -17.05 -2.88 -2.91
N VAL A 22 -15.98 -2.18 -3.32
CA VAL A 22 -15.40 -2.35 -4.65
C VAL A 22 -14.35 -3.45 -4.60
N ILE A 23 -14.39 -4.39 -5.54
CA ILE A 23 -13.30 -5.33 -5.77
C ILE A 23 -12.66 -4.97 -7.11
N GLY A 24 -11.36 -4.64 -7.08
CA GLY A 24 -10.58 -4.43 -8.30
C GLY A 24 -10.29 -5.77 -8.97
N VAL A 25 -10.89 -5.99 -10.15
CA VAL A 25 -10.77 -7.25 -10.90
C VAL A 25 -10.10 -7.00 -12.24
N SER A 26 -8.86 -7.50 -12.39
CA SER A 26 -8.07 -7.32 -13.62
C SER A 26 -8.33 -8.40 -14.69
N GLY A 27 -8.97 -9.50 -14.31
CA GLY A 27 -9.09 -10.72 -15.13
C GLY A 27 -8.03 -11.78 -14.80
N GLY A 28 -6.92 -11.42 -14.15
CA GLY A 28 -5.91 -12.38 -13.72
C GLY A 28 -6.32 -13.21 -12.50
N GLY A 29 -5.72 -14.37 -12.31
CA GLY A 29 -6.10 -15.38 -11.33
C GLY A 29 -6.26 -14.85 -9.89
N ASP A 30 -5.38 -13.94 -9.45
CA ASP A 30 -5.45 -13.40 -8.09
C ASP A 30 -6.74 -12.59 -7.86
N SER A 31 -7.08 -11.73 -8.81
CA SER A 31 -8.26 -10.88 -8.73
C SER A 31 -9.57 -11.65 -8.90
N MET A 32 -9.55 -12.67 -9.76
CA MET A 32 -10.70 -13.56 -9.98
C MET A 32 -10.95 -14.42 -8.73
N ALA A 33 -9.90 -15.00 -8.13
CA ALA A 33 -10.00 -15.77 -6.89
C ALA A 33 -10.50 -14.91 -5.71
N LEU A 34 -9.99 -13.67 -5.57
CA LEU A 34 -10.48 -12.74 -4.55
C LEU A 34 -11.98 -12.48 -4.73
N ALA A 35 -12.41 -12.17 -5.96
CA ALA A 35 -13.78 -11.84 -6.29
C ALA A 35 -14.71 -13.00 -5.97
N ASP A 36 -14.37 -14.23 -6.42
CA ASP A 36 -15.15 -15.44 -6.14
C ASP A 36 -15.26 -15.68 -4.63
N PHE A 37 -14.12 -15.71 -3.94
CA PHE A 37 -14.06 -15.94 -2.49
C PHE A 37 -14.93 -14.95 -1.71
N MET A 38 -14.81 -13.65 -2.02
CA MET A 38 -15.54 -12.61 -1.29
C MET A 38 -17.05 -12.71 -1.50
N VAL A 39 -17.50 -12.90 -2.74
CA VAL A 39 -18.94 -12.99 -3.04
C VAL A 39 -19.57 -14.23 -2.41
N LYS A 40 -18.92 -15.39 -2.48
CA LYS A 40 -19.41 -16.65 -1.90
C LYS A 40 -19.44 -16.64 -0.37
N ASN A 41 -18.47 -16.00 0.27
CA ASN A 41 -18.27 -16.10 1.72
C ASN A 41 -18.78 -14.90 2.51
N TYR A 42 -19.07 -13.77 1.84
CA TYR A 42 -19.45 -12.50 2.46
C TYR A 42 -20.69 -11.89 1.80
N SER A 43 -21.71 -12.72 1.52
CA SER A 43 -22.93 -12.34 0.81
C SER A 43 -23.76 -11.22 1.48
N GLN A 44 -23.47 -10.85 2.73
CA GLN A 44 -24.10 -9.73 3.44
C GLN A 44 -23.64 -8.36 2.95
N TYR A 45 -22.57 -8.29 2.13
CA TYR A 45 -22.06 -7.04 1.57
C TYR A 45 -22.52 -6.86 0.12
N GLN A 46 -22.66 -5.60 -0.29
CA GLN A 46 -22.94 -5.26 -1.70
C GLN A 46 -21.60 -5.07 -2.43
N PHE A 47 -21.29 -5.99 -3.33
CA PHE A 47 -20.08 -5.93 -4.13
C PHE A 47 -20.29 -5.25 -5.47
N THR A 48 -19.27 -4.53 -5.93
CA THR A 48 -19.15 -4.00 -7.29
C THR A 48 -17.78 -4.42 -7.83
N PHE A 49 -17.73 -5.12 -8.96
CA PHE A 49 -16.47 -5.43 -9.65
C PHE A 49 -16.05 -4.23 -10.49
N ALA A 50 -14.85 -3.73 -10.25
CA ALA A 50 -14.26 -2.62 -10.97
C ALA A 50 -13.09 -3.11 -11.83
N HIS A 51 -13.25 -3.04 -13.15
CA HIS A 51 -12.24 -3.39 -14.14
C HIS A 51 -11.69 -2.15 -14.83
N ILE A 52 -10.40 -2.15 -15.15
CA ILE A 52 -9.78 -1.08 -15.93
C ILE A 52 -9.14 -1.67 -17.16
N ASN A 53 -9.66 -1.30 -18.31
CA ASN A 53 -9.05 -1.57 -19.59
C ASN A 53 -8.09 -0.41 -19.92
N HIS A 54 -6.78 -0.66 -19.77
CA HIS A 54 -5.74 0.34 -19.98
C HIS A 54 -5.45 0.62 -21.46
N CYS A 55 -6.11 -0.07 -22.39
CA CYS A 55 -5.93 0.04 -23.84
C CYS A 55 -4.48 -0.15 -24.32
N LEU A 56 -3.66 -0.92 -23.59
CA LEU A 56 -2.25 -1.12 -23.90
C LEU A 56 -2.01 -2.30 -24.85
N ARG A 57 -2.96 -3.23 -24.93
CA ARG A 57 -2.82 -4.48 -25.71
C ARG A 57 -4.17 -4.97 -26.22
N PRO A 58 -4.21 -5.74 -27.35
CA PRO A 58 -5.46 -6.26 -27.89
C PRO A 58 -6.24 -7.14 -26.90
N GLN A 59 -5.54 -7.95 -26.09
CA GLN A 59 -6.11 -8.87 -25.11
C GLN A 59 -6.90 -8.16 -23.99
N ALA A 60 -6.67 -6.88 -23.76
CA ALA A 60 -7.41 -6.12 -22.76
C ALA A 60 -8.93 -6.10 -22.97
N HIS A 61 -9.38 -6.32 -24.22
CA HIS A 61 -10.81 -6.47 -24.52
C HIS A 61 -11.36 -7.84 -24.09
N GLU A 62 -10.57 -8.90 -24.27
CA GLU A 62 -10.94 -10.26 -23.86
C GLU A 62 -11.01 -10.35 -22.33
N GLU A 63 -10.08 -9.72 -21.65
CA GLU A 63 -10.08 -9.61 -20.17
C GLU A 63 -11.31 -8.88 -19.66
N GLU A 64 -11.72 -7.79 -20.30
CA GLU A 64 -12.93 -7.05 -19.96
C GLU A 64 -14.18 -7.92 -20.12
N VAL A 65 -14.29 -8.69 -21.21
CA VAL A 65 -15.40 -9.61 -21.47
C VAL A 65 -15.44 -10.70 -20.42
N LEU A 66 -14.30 -11.34 -20.13
CA LEU A 66 -14.16 -12.37 -19.10
C LEU A 66 -14.66 -11.89 -17.72
N VAL A 67 -14.20 -10.71 -17.28
CA VAL A 67 -14.61 -10.15 -15.98
C VAL A 67 -16.09 -9.80 -15.97
N LYS A 68 -16.63 -9.28 -17.06
CA LYS A 68 -18.04 -8.94 -17.17
C LYS A 68 -18.94 -10.18 -17.10
N GLU A 69 -18.57 -11.25 -17.81
CA GLU A 69 -19.30 -12.53 -17.76
C GLU A 69 -19.22 -13.16 -16.37
N PHE A 70 -18.06 -13.10 -15.75
CA PHE A 70 -17.86 -13.58 -14.39
C PHE A 70 -18.72 -12.81 -13.37
N ALA A 71 -18.80 -11.49 -13.49
CA ALA A 71 -19.67 -10.66 -12.66
C ALA A 71 -21.16 -11.03 -12.83
N ALA A 72 -21.60 -11.25 -14.10
CA ALA A 72 -22.96 -11.67 -14.41
C ALA A 72 -23.27 -13.06 -13.81
N LYS A 73 -22.33 -14.02 -13.89
CA LYS A 73 -22.46 -15.36 -13.29
C LYS A 73 -22.65 -15.31 -11.77
N LEU A 74 -21.98 -14.36 -11.11
CA LEU A 74 -22.07 -14.18 -9.66
C LEU A 74 -23.19 -13.21 -9.21
N GLY A 75 -23.91 -12.58 -10.15
CA GLY A 75 -24.97 -11.60 -9.86
C GLY A 75 -24.44 -10.29 -9.24
N VAL A 76 -23.22 -9.89 -9.59
CA VAL A 76 -22.53 -8.71 -9.04
C VAL A 76 -22.52 -7.57 -10.07
N GLU A 77 -22.67 -6.34 -9.59
CA GLU A 77 -22.55 -5.12 -10.41
C GLU A 77 -21.15 -5.05 -11.03
N PHE A 78 -21.07 -4.75 -12.34
CA PHE A 78 -19.81 -4.58 -13.07
C PHE A 78 -19.65 -3.13 -13.54
N GLN A 79 -18.51 -2.54 -13.25
CA GLN A 79 -18.11 -1.21 -13.69
C GLN A 79 -16.76 -1.30 -14.42
N CYS A 80 -16.65 -0.66 -15.59
CA CYS A 80 -15.44 -0.67 -16.40
C CYS A 80 -15.02 0.75 -16.78
N LEU A 81 -13.75 1.06 -16.61
CA LEU A 81 -13.10 2.26 -17.13
C LEU A 81 -12.18 1.87 -18.29
N LYS A 82 -12.42 2.45 -19.48
CA LYS A 82 -11.50 2.36 -20.63
C LYS A 82 -10.69 3.63 -20.74
N ILE A 83 -9.37 3.50 -20.74
CA ILE A 83 -8.47 4.66 -20.78
C ILE A 83 -7.13 4.31 -21.42
N ASP A 84 -6.64 5.14 -22.31
CA ASP A 84 -5.28 5.07 -22.86
C ASP A 84 -4.30 5.62 -21.82
N VAL A 85 -3.75 4.71 -20.99
CA VAL A 85 -2.80 5.07 -19.93
C VAL A 85 -1.48 5.56 -20.52
N ALA A 86 -1.06 5.12 -21.72
CA ALA A 86 0.17 5.57 -22.34
C ALA A 86 0.07 7.03 -22.76
N ALA A 87 -1.04 7.44 -23.36
CA ALA A 87 -1.30 8.83 -23.69
C ALA A 87 -1.37 9.72 -22.45
N LEU A 88 -2.05 9.23 -21.39
CA LEU A 88 -2.18 9.95 -20.13
C LEU A 88 -0.85 10.12 -19.39
N ALA A 89 0.01 9.09 -19.38
CA ALA A 89 1.35 9.14 -18.78
C ALA A 89 2.22 10.22 -19.45
N LYS A 90 2.17 10.31 -20.79
CA LYS A 90 2.85 11.38 -21.54
C LYS A 90 2.32 12.77 -21.16
N GLN A 91 1.00 12.91 -21.02
CA GLN A 91 0.36 14.17 -20.64
C GLN A 91 0.74 14.58 -19.21
N ARG A 92 0.71 13.64 -18.24
CA ARG A 92 1.05 13.88 -16.83
C ARG A 92 2.56 13.97 -16.57
N LYS A 93 3.38 13.58 -17.55
CA LYS A 93 4.85 13.44 -17.43
C LYS A 93 5.27 12.51 -16.28
N THR A 94 4.55 11.42 -16.10
CA THR A 94 4.76 10.39 -15.07
C THR A 94 5.07 9.05 -15.72
N GLY A 95 5.58 8.09 -14.92
CA GLY A 95 5.82 6.72 -15.38
C GLY A 95 4.51 6.00 -15.73
N LEU A 96 4.57 5.03 -16.64
CA LEU A 96 3.41 4.25 -17.08
C LEU A 96 2.76 3.50 -15.90
N GLU A 97 3.57 2.85 -15.06
CA GLU A 97 3.12 2.10 -13.89
C GLU A 97 2.48 3.01 -12.84
N GLU A 98 3.11 4.16 -12.56
CA GLU A 98 2.59 5.17 -11.65
C GLU A 98 1.23 5.72 -12.13
N THR A 99 1.16 6.09 -13.42
CA THR A 99 -0.10 6.58 -14.01
C THR A 99 -1.20 5.53 -13.96
N GLY A 100 -0.88 4.28 -14.30
CA GLY A 100 -1.86 3.18 -14.24
C GLY A 100 -2.36 2.92 -12.83
N ARG A 101 -1.46 3.07 -11.83
CA ARG A 101 -1.83 2.97 -10.41
C ARG A 101 -2.75 4.12 -9.99
N ASP A 102 -2.42 5.35 -10.34
CA ASP A 102 -3.21 6.54 -9.98
C ASP A 102 -4.62 6.46 -10.59
N VAL A 103 -4.72 6.18 -11.88
CA VAL A 103 -6.00 5.97 -12.58
C VAL A 103 -6.84 4.89 -11.90
N ARG A 104 -6.20 3.81 -11.45
CA ARG A 104 -6.91 2.72 -10.76
C ARG A 104 -7.57 3.22 -9.48
N TYR A 105 -6.85 3.93 -8.64
CA TYR A 105 -7.42 4.43 -7.39
C TYR A 105 -8.36 5.61 -7.59
N GLU A 106 -8.10 6.49 -8.56
CA GLU A 106 -9.05 7.53 -8.98
C GLU A 106 -10.39 6.92 -9.37
N PHE A 107 -10.37 5.86 -10.20
CA PHE A 107 -11.59 5.16 -10.63
C PHE A 107 -12.29 4.46 -9.45
N PHE A 108 -11.57 3.68 -8.65
CA PHE A 108 -12.17 2.98 -7.51
C PHE A 108 -12.82 3.95 -6.52
N ASN A 109 -12.16 5.06 -6.23
CA ASN A 109 -12.70 6.10 -5.34
C ASN A 109 -13.93 6.80 -5.95
N SER A 110 -13.98 6.98 -7.29
CA SER A 110 -15.13 7.60 -7.96
C SER A 110 -16.42 6.80 -7.81
N LEU A 111 -16.34 5.51 -7.51
CA LEU A 111 -17.50 4.65 -7.27
C LEU A 111 -18.15 4.88 -5.88
N ASN A 112 -17.55 5.70 -5.03
CA ASN A 112 -18.09 6.13 -3.73
C ASN A 112 -18.61 4.97 -2.85
N LYS A 113 -17.82 3.89 -2.77
CA LYS A 113 -18.12 2.74 -1.89
C LYS A 113 -17.30 2.84 -0.60
N ASP A 114 -17.72 2.12 0.43
CA ASP A 114 -17.12 2.20 1.78
C ASP A 114 -15.71 1.60 1.84
N LEU A 115 -15.42 0.60 1.01
CA LEU A 115 -14.18 -0.17 1.03
C LEU A 115 -13.77 -0.60 -0.37
N ILE A 116 -12.47 -0.56 -0.62
CA ILE A 116 -11.86 -1.10 -1.83
C ILE A 116 -11.08 -2.36 -1.47
N LEU A 117 -11.26 -3.47 -2.18
CA LEU A 117 -10.46 -4.68 -2.04
C LEU A 117 -9.56 -4.87 -3.26
N THR A 118 -8.31 -5.26 -2.99
CA THR A 118 -7.32 -5.58 -4.02
C THR A 118 -6.67 -6.93 -3.75
N ALA A 119 -6.31 -7.63 -4.81
CA ALA A 119 -5.83 -9.00 -4.77
C ALA A 119 -4.31 -9.14 -4.53
N HIS A 120 -3.70 -8.17 -3.84
CA HIS A 120 -2.31 -8.32 -3.43
C HIS A 120 -2.16 -9.49 -2.46
N HIS A 121 -1.17 -10.33 -2.71
CA HIS A 121 -0.92 -11.55 -1.96
C HIS A 121 0.44 -11.52 -1.23
N LYS A 122 0.77 -12.59 -0.56
CA LYS A 122 1.95 -12.72 0.30
C LYS A 122 3.27 -12.47 -0.45
N ASP A 123 3.38 -12.99 -1.66
CA ASP A 123 4.58 -12.80 -2.48
C ASP A 123 4.74 -11.34 -2.91
N ASP A 124 3.66 -10.64 -3.25
CA ASP A 124 3.70 -9.18 -3.53
C ASP A 124 4.20 -8.37 -2.34
N ARG A 125 3.84 -8.80 -1.11
CA ARG A 125 4.34 -8.15 0.11
C ARG A 125 5.84 -8.35 0.27
N ALA A 126 6.33 -9.57 0.05
CA ALA A 126 7.76 -9.88 0.09
C ALA A 126 8.54 -9.08 -0.96
N GLU A 127 8.05 -9.01 -2.21
CA GLU A 127 8.60 -8.17 -3.27
C GLU A 127 8.72 -6.71 -2.83
N THR A 128 7.65 -6.18 -2.23
CA THR A 128 7.59 -4.79 -1.75
C THR A 128 8.62 -4.54 -0.65
N ILE A 129 8.77 -5.45 0.31
CA ILE A 129 9.76 -5.34 1.39
C ILE A 129 11.17 -5.31 0.80
N ILE A 130 11.50 -6.22 -0.13
CA ILE A 130 12.82 -6.24 -0.80
C ILE A 130 13.03 -4.94 -1.57
N ALA A 131 12.05 -4.47 -2.33
CA ALA A 131 12.16 -3.22 -3.07
C ALA A 131 12.41 -2.03 -2.14
N HIS A 132 11.81 -2.02 -0.95
CA HIS A 132 12.04 -0.99 0.06
C HIS A 132 13.45 -1.10 0.67
N ILE A 133 13.95 -2.30 0.96
CA ILE A 133 15.32 -2.54 1.45
C ILE A 133 16.35 -2.03 0.43
N ILE A 134 16.18 -2.37 -0.85
CA ILE A 134 17.08 -1.95 -1.94
C ILE A 134 17.14 -0.42 -2.05
N ARG A 135 16.03 0.27 -1.88
CA ARG A 135 15.98 1.75 -1.91
C ARG A 135 16.49 2.42 -0.63
N GLY A 136 16.70 1.67 0.43
CA GLY A 136 17.03 2.19 1.75
C GLY A 136 15.79 2.73 2.46
N CYS A 137 15.14 1.90 3.25
CA CYS A 137 13.95 2.31 4.00
C CYS A 137 14.20 2.32 5.51
N GLY A 138 13.39 3.10 6.25
CA GLY A 138 13.25 2.99 7.69
C GLY A 138 12.27 1.87 8.08
N ILE A 139 12.02 1.71 9.39
CA ILE A 139 11.14 0.68 9.95
C ILE A 139 9.74 0.67 9.30
N LYS A 140 9.17 1.85 9.05
CA LYS A 140 7.88 2.01 8.35
C LYS A 140 7.86 1.35 6.97
N GLY A 141 8.95 1.49 6.20
CA GLY A 141 9.07 0.88 4.88
C GLY A 141 9.20 -0.65 4.93
N LEU A 142 9.84 -1.18 5.98
CA LEU A 142 9.97 -2.62 6.19
C LEU A 142 8.61 -3.29 6.44
N GLY A 143 7.61 -2.59 6.97
CA GLY A 143 6.25 -3.12 7.12
C GLY A 143 5.59 -3.56 5.82
N GLY A 144 6.06 -3.04 4.68
CA GLY A 144 5.52 -3.38 3.37
C GLY A 144 4.06 -2.94 3.20
N MET A 145 3.24 -3.83 2.66
CA MET A 145 1.80 -3.59 2.49
C MET A 145 1.05 -3.96 3.78
N LYS A 146 0.19 -3.05 4.27
CA LYS A 146 -0.71 -3.33 5.39
C LYS A 146 -2.00 -4.03 4.90
N PRO A 147 -2.61 -4.91 5.74
CA PRO A 147 -3.88 -5.57 5.43
C PRO A 147 -5.03 -4.60 5.12
N LEU A 148 -5.09 -3.50 5.85
CA LEU A 148 -6.03 -2.40 5.64
C LEU A 148 -5.28 -1.07 5.75
N GLN A 149 -5.39 -0.22 4.73
CA GLN A 149 -4.74 1.09 4.71
C GLN A 149 -5.49 2.04 3.78
N ASN A 150 -5.85 3.22 4.28
CA ASN A 150 -6.51 4.29 3.50
C ASN A 150 -7.75 3.79 2.74
N GLY A 151 -8.61 2.97 3.37
CA GLY A 151 -9.80 2.41 2.75
C GLY A 151 -9.55 1.30 1.74
N VAL A 152 -8.32 0.79 1.64
CA VAL A 152 -7.96 -0.32 0.76
C VAL A 152 -7.60 -1.55 1.59
N GLY A 153 -8.43 -2.60 1.47
CA GLY A 153 -8.23 -3.90 2.09
C GLY A 153 -7.51 -4.87 1.14
N ARG A 154 -6.71 -5.78 1.72
CA ARG A 154 -5.92 -6.79 0.99
C ARG A 154 -6.09 -8.16 1.63
N PRO A 155 -7.22 -8.83 1.40
CA PRO A 155 -7.54 -10.10 2.06
C PRO A 155 -6.54 -11.23 1.77
N LEU A 156 -5.89 -11.20 0.60
CA LEU A 156 -4.99 -12.26 0.15
C LEU A 156 -3.54 -12.13 0.65
N LEU A 157 -3.19 -11.10 1.45
CA LEU A 157 -1.82 -10.94 1.96
C LEU A 157 -1.33 -12.10 2.84
N CYS A 158 -2.23 -12.97 3.31
CA CYS A 158 -1.89 -14.15 4.10
C CYS A 158 -1.64 -15.41 3.28
N VAL A 159 -1.92 -15.41 1.98
CA VAL A 159 -1.81 -16.57 1.08
C VAL A 159 -0.79 -16.33 -0.02
N THR A 160 -0.18 -17.41 -0.53
CA THR A 160 0.78 -17.37 -1.63
C THR A 160 0.08 -17.44 -3.00
N LYS A 161 0.80 -17.07 -4.06
CA LYS A 161 0.33 -17.22 -5.44
C LYS A 161 -0.07 -18.66 -5.76
N ALA A 162 0.72 -19.64 -5.29
CA ALA A 162 0.43 -21.05 -5.49
C ALA A 162 -0.90 -21.47 -4.84
N GLU A 163 -1.16 -21.03 -3.58
CA GLU A 163 -2.45 -21.28 -2.90
C GLU A 163 -3.63 -20.67 -3.66
N ILE A 164 -3.43 -19.49 -4.29
CA ILE A 164 -4.47 -18.80 -5.08
C ILE A 164 -4.77 -19.58 -6.39
N LEU A 165 -3.74 -20.02 -7.11
CA LEU A 165 -3.92 -20.77 -8.36
C LEU A 165 -4.59 -22.10 -8.10
N ASN A 166 -4.21 -22.82 -7.03
CA ASN A 166 -4.92 -24.04 -6.62
C ASN A 166 -6.40 -23.78 -6.33
N TYR A 167 -6.72 -22.64 -5.69
CA TYR A 167 -8.11 -22.25 -5.48
C TYR A 167 -8.87 -22.03 -6.79
N CYS A 168 -8.25 -21.37 -7.78
CA CYS A 168 -8.87 -21.20 -9.09
C CYS A 168 -9.16 -22.53 -9.75
N GLU A 169 -8.22 -23.48 -9.67
CA GLU A 169 -8.39 -24.83 -10.22
C GLU A 169 -9.52 -25.62 -9.50
N GLU A 170 -9.53 -25.61 -8.15
CA GLU A 170 -10.54 -26.29 -7.33
C GLU A 170 -11.96 -25.76 -7.56
N HIS A 171 -12.11 -24.52 -7.99
CA HIS A 171 -13.39 -23.82 -8.18
C HIS A 171 -13.76 -23.57 -9.64
N ASP A 172 -13.01 -24.14 -10.60
CA ASP A 172 -13.21 -23.96 -12.05
C ASP A 172 -13.30 -22.47 -12.44
N ILE A 173 -12.38 -21.62 -11.90
CA ILE A 173 -12.34 -20.21 -12.20
C ILE A 173 -11.44 -19.97 -13.40
N GLU A 174 -12.04 -19.54 -14.50
CA GLU A 174 -11.30 -19.07 -15.68
C GLU A 174 -10.63 -17.72 -15.40
N TYR A 175 -9.37 -17.56 -15.85
CA TYR A 175 -8.63 -16.30 -15.72
C TYR A 175 -7.66 -16.11 -16.89
N ALA A 176 -7.34 -14.86 -17.17
CA ALA A 176 -6.36 -14.50 -18.19
C ALA A 176 -4.93 -14.61 -17.65
N GLU A 177 -4.03 -15.17 -18.44
CA GLU A 177 -2.59 -15.15 -18.16
C GLU A 177 -1.97 -13.87 -18.69
N ASP A 178 -1.26 -13.14 -17.81
CA ASP A 178 -0.61 -11.88 -18.18
C ASP A 178 0.86 -12.11 -18.58
N ILE A 179 1.11 -12.19 -19.89
CA ILE A 179 2.45 -12.38 -20.47
C ILE A 179 3.40 -11.21 -20.13
N SER A 180 2.89 -10.02 -19.82
CA SER A 180 3.73 -8.86 -19.47
C SER A 180 4.44 -8.99 -18.12
N ASN A 181 4.06 -9.97 -17.30
CA ASN A 181 4.71 -10.26 -16.03
C ASN A 181 6.14 -10.84 -16.19
N GLU A 182 6.55 -11.22 -17.39
CA GLU A 182 7.89 -11.79 -17.68
C GLU A 182 8.96 -10.71 -17.96
N ASP A 183 8.57 -9.46 -18.20
CA ASP A 183 9.53 -8.39 -18.54
C ASP A 183 10.33 -7.95 -17.31
N THR A 184 11.57 -8.45 -17.20
CA THR A 184 12.50 -8.16 -16.10
C THR A 184 13.17 -6.78 -16.18
N THR A 185 12.85 -5.94 -17.16
CA THR A 185 13.29 -4.54 -17.19
C THR A 185 12.68 -3.73 -16.05
N PHE A 186 11.51 -4.14 -15.57
CA PHE A 186 10.86 -3.55 -14.39
C PHE A 186 11.47 -4.12 -13.10
N GLN A 187 11.86 -3.24 -12.19
CA GLN A 187 12.48 -3.60 -10.90
C GLN A 187 11.67 -4.67 -10.13
N ARG A 188 10.34 -4.58 -10.15
CA ARG A 188 9.47 -5.52 -9.45
C ARG A 188 9.53 -6.93 -10.05
N ASN A 189 9.49 -7.04 -11.37
CA ASN A 189 9.62 -8.32 -12.07
C ASN A 189 11.01 -8.94 -11.84
N LYS A 190 12.07 -8.12 -11.82
CA LYS A 190 13.41 -8.58 -11.49
C LYS A 190 13.49 -9.15 -10.06
N ILE A 191 12.85 -8.51 -9.09
CA ILE A 191 12.78 -9.04 -7.72
C ILE A 191 12.05 -10.38 -7.70
N ARG A 192 10.93 -10.50 -8.41
CA ARG A 192 10.10 -11.71 -8.50
C ARG A 192 10.82 -12.88 -9.16
N HIS A 193 11.49 -12.65 -10.30
CA HIS A 193 12.03 -13.71 -11.13
C HIS A 193 13.50 -14.03 -10.87
N GLU A 194 14.26 -13.11 -10.28
CA GLU A 194 15.68 -13.32 -10.03
C GLU A 194 16.05 -13.28 -8.55
N VAL A 195 15.62 -12.25 -7.80
CA VAL A 195 16.09 -12.03 -6.42
C VAL A 195 15.41 -12.98 -5.45
N LEU A 196 14.07 -13.07 -5.44
CA LEU A 196 13.36 -13.97 -4.54
C LEU A 196 13.70 -15.45 -4.78
N PRO A 197 13.78 -15.96 -6.03
CA PRO A 197 14.24 -17.32 -6.27
C PRO A 197 15.67 -17.58 -5.78
N LEU A 198 16.57 -16.62 -5.97
CA LEU A 198 17.94 -16.74 -5.45
C LEU A 198 17.95 -16.83 -3.92
N LEU A 199 17.21 -15.97 -3.23
CA LEU A 199 17.07 -16.02 -1.77
C LEU A 199 16.42 -17.32 -1.28
N ALA A 200 15.49 -17.86 -2.08
CA ALA A 200 14.82 -19.14 -1.77
C ALA A 200 15.80 -20.34 -1.81
N THR A 201 16.91 -20.27 -2.57
CA THR A 201 17.96 -21.30 -2.52
C THR A 201 18.71 -21.31 -1.20
N MET A 202 18.74 -20.19 -0.47
CA MET A 202 19.40 -20.04 0.84
C MET A 202 18.43 -20.28 1.98
N ASN A 203 17.15 -19.90 1.80
CA ASN A 203 16.09 -20.11 2.76
C ASN A 203 14.77 -20.37 2.02
N SER A 204 14.33 -21.62 1.99
CA SER A 204 13.08 -22.03 1.30
C SER A 204 11.84 -21.29 1.82
N ASN A 205 11.88 -20.78 3.06
CA ASN A 205 10.81 -20.01 3.69
C ASN A 205 11.04 -18.50 3.65
N ILE A 206 11.79 -17.99 2.67
CA ILE A 206 12.17 -16.57 2.62
C ILE A 206 10.97 -15.62 2.58
N THR A 207 9.93 -15.96 1.82
CA THR A 207 8.69 -15.17 1.75
C THR A 207 8.04 -15.01 3.12
N ASP A 208 7.94 -16.11 3.88
CA ASP A 208 7.40 -16.09 5.25
C ASP A 208 8.28 -15.30 6.21
N SER A 209 9.60 -15.41 6.05
CA SER A 209 10.55 -14.68 6.87
C SER A 209 10.48 -13.18 6.64
N LEU A 210 10.35 -12.75 5.38
CA LEU A 210 10.17 -11.34 5.01
C LEU A 210 8.83 -10.80 5.50
N CYS A 211 7.74 -11.54 5.33
CA CYS A 211 6.44 -11.12 5.84
C CYS A 211 6.43 -10.97 7.36
N ARG A 212 7.02 -11.92 8.10
CA ARG A 212 7.18 -11.84 9.56
C ARG A 212 8.03 -10.65 9.99
N LEU A 213 9.14 -10.36 9.27
CA LEU A 213 9.92 -9.15 9.50
C LEU A 213 9.05 -7.90 9.32
N GLY A 214 8.21 -7.88 8.28
CA GLY A 214 7.27 -6.79 8.02
C GLY A 214 6.21 -6.64 9.12
N ASP A 215 5.72 -7.74 9.70
CA ASP A 215 4.75 -7.70 10.81
C ASP A 215 5.39 -7.08 12.06
N ILE A 216 6.57 -7.56 12.46
CA ILE A 216 7.33 -7.00 13.60
C ILE A 216 7.62 -5.51 13.38
N ALA A 217 8.11 -5.15 12.19
CA ALA A 217 8.41 -3.76 11.85
C ALA A 217 7.15 -2.87 11.89
N THR A 218 5.98 -3.42 11.53
CA THR A 218 4.72 -2.69 11.61
C THR A 218 4.29 -2.46 13.05
N GLU A 219 4.38 -3.46 13.92
CA GLU A 219 4.05 -3.35 15.34
C GLU A 219 4.94 -2.34 16.05
N ASP A 220 6.25 -2.39 15.80
CA ASP A 220 7.21 -1.44 16.35
C ASP A 220 6.97 0.00 15.84
N ASP A 221 6.65 0.16 14.54
CA ASP A 221 6.35 1.45 13.94
C ASP A 221 5.07 2.05 14.51
N ASP A 222 4.00 1.26 14.66
CA ASP A 222 2.72 1.69 15.20
C ASP A 222 2.85 2.07 16.69
N PHE A 223 3.67 1.36 17.48
CA PHE A 223 3.99 1.72 18.85
C PHE A 223 4.74 3.06 18.92
N LEU A 224 5.81 3.22 18.14
CA LEU A 224 6.60 4.45 18.10
C LEU A 224 5.77 5.64 17.60
N ASP A 225 4.87 5.43 16.63
CA ASP A 225 3.97 6.48 16.13
C ASP A 225 2.96 6.91 17.21
N SER A 226 2.37 5.94 17.93
CA SER A 226 1.43 6.20 19.01
C SER A 226 2.11 6.95 20.16
N PHE A 227 3.30 6.51 20.56
CA PHE A 227 4.09 7.18 21.60
C PHE A 227 4.51 8.58 21.18
N SER A 228 4.94 8.76 19.93
CA SER A 228 5.30 10.08 19.39
C SER A 228 4.10 11.02 19.34
N GLN A 229 2.86 10.49 19.14
CA GLN A 229 1.65 11.30 19.21
C GLN A 229 1.40 11.81 20.63
N VAL A 230 1.54 10.96 21.64
CA VAL A 230 1.42 11.38 23.06
C VAL A 230 2.42 12.48 23.42
N ILE A 231 3.64 12.37 22.90
CA ILE A 231 4.66 13.42 23.10
C ILE A 231 4.27 14.69 22.34
N TYR A 232 3.87 14.57 21.06
CA TYR A 232 3.42 15.69 20.25
C TYR A 232 2.33 16.50 20.96
N ASP A 233 1.26 15.86 21.44
CA ASP A 233 0.12 16.49 22.10
C ASP A 233 0.50 17.24 23.38
N LYS A 234 1.62 16.85 24.01
CA LYS A 234 2.10 17.48 25.26
C LYS A 234 3.08 18.63 25.05
N VAL A 235 3.81 18.62 23.92
CA VAL A 235 4.99 19.48 23.78
C VAL A 235 4.93 20.43 22.62
N VAL A 236 4.01 20.23 21.67
CA VAL A 236 3.84 21.08 20.51
C VAL A 236 2.73 22.08 20.78
N ILE A 237 3.06 23.36 20.68
CA ILE A 237 2.09 24.46 20.77
C ILE A 237 1.99 25.04 19.36
N SER A 238 0.77 25.16 18.85
CA SER A 238 0.50 25.79 17.56
C SER A 238 -0.21 27.13 17.80
N GLU A 239 0.46 28.23 17.52
CA GLU A 239 -0.08 29.59 17.65
C GLU A 239 0.29 30.44 16.44
N ASN A 240 -0.66 31.18 15.88
CA ASN A 240 -0.45 32.13 14.78
C ASN A 240 0.27 31.53 13.53
N GLY A 241 0.09 30.24 13.27
CA GLY A 241 0.75 29.54 12.17
C GLY A 241 2.20 29.12 12.46
N GLU A 242 2.65 29.29 13.69
CA GLU A 242 3.94 28.81 14.17
C GLU A 242 3.78 27.57 15.05
N TYR A 243 4.74 26.64 14.95
CA TYR A 243 4.84 25.47 15.83
C TYR A 243 6.00 25.64 16.77
N ILE A 244 5.72 25.63 18.07
CA ILE A 244 6.71 25.79 19.12
C ILE A 244 6.93 24.46 19.80
N LEU A 245 8.18 24.04 19.92
CA LEU A 245 8.59 22.77 20.50
C LEU A 245 9.65 23.02 21.61
N SER A 246 9.42 22.42 22.77
CA SER A 246 10.33 22.58 23.92
C SER A 246 11.64 21.79 23.74
N ASN A 247 12.78 22.45 23.76
CA ASN A 247 14.09 21.80 23.71
C ASN A 247 14.33 20.85 24.89
N LYS A 248 13.86 21.19 26.09
CA LYS A 248 14.01 20.32 27.28
C LYS A 248 13.40 18.95 27.09
N ILE A 249 12.29 18.87 26.33
CA ILE A 249 11.63 17.59 26.07
C ILE A 249 12.37 16.82 24.97
N LEU A 250 12.89 17.50 23.96
CA LEU A 250 13.74 16.87 22.95
C LEU A 250 15.01 16.25 23.55
N GLU A 251 15.55 16.83 24.61
CA GLU A 251 16.75 16.32 25.31
C GLU A 251 16.49 15.02 26.08
N ILE A 252 15.30 14.87 26.65
CA ILE A 252 14.94 13.70 27.48
C ILE A 252 14.22 12.59 26.70
N THR A 253 13.79 12.84 25.47
CA THR A 253 13.13 11.85 24.61
C THR A 253 14.08 11.23 23.61
N ALA A 254 13.79 9.99 23.21
CA ALA A 254 14.61 9.28 22.24
C ALA A 254 14.59 9.98 20.86
N LYS A 255 15.74 9.98 20.18
CA LYS A 255 15.91 10.60 18.86
C LYS A 255 14.89 10.11 17.82
N SER A 256 14.51 8.83 17.88
CA SER A 256 13.48 8.24 17.02
C SER A 256 12.09 8.86 17.24
N VAL A 257 11.75 9.20 18.48
CA VAL A 257 10.50 9.88 18.83
C VAL A 257 10.55 11.34 18.35
N ASN A 258 11.64 12.04 18.63
CA ASN A 258 11.85 13.43 18.21
C ASN A 258 11.75 13.59 16.70
N SER A 259 12.36 12.65 15.93
CA SER A 259 12.28 12.63 14.47
C SER A 259 10.84 12.52 13.98
N ARG A 260 10.01 11.70 14.63
CA ARG A 260 8.59 11.52 14.28
C ARG A 260 7.75 12.76 14.62
N VAL A 261 7.99 13.37 15.79
CA VAL A 261 7.31 14.61 16.17
C VAL A 261 7.59 15.72 15.15
N ILE A 262 8.87 15.92 14.79
CA ILE A 262 9.25 16.91 13.75
C ILE A 262 8.62 16.58 12.41
N SER A 263 8.64 15.31 11.99
CA SER A 263 8.03 14.89 10.72
C SER A 263 6.53 15.14 10.70
N LYS A 264 5.81 14.99 11.82
CA LYS A 264 4.38 15.30 11.94
C LYS A 264 4.13 16.80 11.77
N ILE A 265 4.86 17.65 12.49
CA ILE A 265 4.76 19.10 12.33
C ILE A 265 4.97 19.50 10.87
N CYS A 266 6.02 18.96 10.25
CA CYS A 266 6.33 19.29 8.86
C CYS A 266 5.27 18.79 7.86
N ALA A 267 4.64 17.66 8.12
CA ALA A 267 3.53 17.17 7.30
C ALA A 267 2.30 18.08 7.43
N GLU A 268 1.97 18.57 8.63
CA GLU A 268 0.84 19.49 8.86
C GLU A 268 1.01 20.84 8.16
N ILE A 269 2.24 21.35 8.07
CA ILE A 269 2.54 22.56 7.29
C ILE A 269 2.70 22.30 5.78
N GLY A 270 2.43 21.07 5.32
CA GLY A 270 2.56 20.69 3.91
C GLY A 270 4.00 20.56 3.39
N CYS A 271 4.98 20.39 4.29
CA CYS A 271 6.40 20.27 3.96
C CYS A 271 6.96 18.91 4.43
N PRO A 272 6.61 17.78 3.76
CA PRO A 272 7.19 16.49 4.11
C PRO A 272 8.71 16.53 3.92
N LEU A 273 9.44 16.12 4.97
CA LEU A 273 10.90 16.18 4.99
C LEU A 273 11.52 14.80 4.76
N ASP A 274 12.68 14.79 4.12
CA ASP A 274 13.56 13.64 4.09
C ASP A 274 14.29 13.45 5.44
N PHE A 275 14.85 12.24 5.61
CA PHE A 275 15.59 11.87 6.81
C PHE A 275 16.70 12.87 7.14
N ASN A 276 17.47 13.31 6.13
CA ASN A 276 18.62 14.19 6.32
C ASN A 276 18.19 15.58 6.84
N THR A 277 17.09 16.10 6.33
CA THR A 277 16.56 17.39 6.76
C THR A 277 16.03 17.32 8.19
N VAL A 278 15.35 16.24 8.57
CA VAL A 278 14.94 16.01 9.97
C VAL A 278 16.17 15.94 10.90
N GLN A 279 17.24 15.25 10.48
CA GLN A 279 18.49 15.20 11.29
C GLN A 279 19.16 16.58 11.43
N LYS A 280 19.11 17.42 10.38
CA LYS A 280 19.62 18.81 10.45
C LYS A 280 18.80 19.65 11.43
N ILE A 281 17.48 19.50 11.45
CA ILE A 281 16.61 20.19 12.42
C ILE A 281 16.97 19.78 13.85
N LEU A 282 17.09 18.47 14.10
CA LEU A 282 17.45 17.94 15.42
C LEU A 282 18.85 18.37 15.89
N GLY A 283 19.77 18.61 14.97
CA GLY A 283 21.13 19.07 15.24
C GLY A 283 21.30 20.59 15.22
N LEU A 284 20.20 21.35 15.09
CA LEU A 284 20.28 22.81 15.00
C LEU A 284 20.77 23.38 16.33
N LYS A 285 21.71 24.35 16.28
CA LYS A 285 22.28 25.02 17.48
C LYS A 285 21.48 26.28 17.80
N THR A 286 21.46 26.65 19.08
CA THR A 286 20.83 27.89 19.55
C THR A 286 21.23 29.11 18.73
N GLY A 287 20.26 29.92 18.36
CA GLY A 287 20.43 31.11 17.52
C GLY A 287 20.62 30.84 16.02
N LYS A 288 20.58 29.56 15.58
CA LYS A 288 20.62 29.19 14.14
C LYS A 288 19.26 28.98 13.58
N GLU A 289 19.15 29.21 12.27
CA GLU A 289 17.94 28.98 11.48
C GLU A 289 18.23 28.01 10.32
N LEU A 290 17.23 27.17 9.97
CA LEU A 290 17.24 26.30 8.81
C LEU A 290 16.04 26.65 7.92
N PRO A 291 16.25 27.14 6.69
CA PRO A 291 15.15 27.41 5.78
C PRO A 291 14.54 26.09 5.26
N LEU A 292 13.21 26.04 5.19
CA LEU A 292 12.42 24.93 4.62
C LEU A 292 11.78 25.34 3.28
N GLY A 293 12.50 26.07 2.45
CA GLY A 293 12.04 26.55 1.16
C GLY A 293 10.89 27.57 1.31
N LYS A 294 9.85 27.42 0.49
CA LYS A 294 8.67 28.32 0.48
C LYS A 294 7.78 28.15 1.72
N MET A 295 7.96 27.08 2.49
CA MET A 295 7.10 26.70 3.63
C MET A 295 7.51 27.33 4.95
N GLY A 296 8.63 28.05 4.99
CA GLY A 296 9.08 28.73 6.21
C GLY A 296 10.50 28.38 6.61
N LYS A 297 10.76 28.47 7.90
CA LYS A 297 12.06 28.17 8.51
C LYS A 297 11.89 27.57 9.90
N VAL A 298 12.88 26.78 10.31
CA VAL A 298 13.03 26.32 11.69
C VAL A 298 14.09 27.16 12.37
N ARG A 299 13.81 27.65 13.56
CA ARG A 299 14.74 28.40 14.38
C ARG A 299 14.85 27.75 15.76
N GLN A 300 16.04 27.58 16.24
CA GLN A 300 16.28 27.22 17.64
C GLN A 300 16.51 28.48 18.48
N ASN A 301 15.54 28.77 19.33
CA ASN A 301 15.67 29.80 20.34
C ASN A 301 16.35 29.21 21.60
N GLY A 302 17.14 29.98 22.31
CA GLY A 302 17.62 29.59 23.64
C GLY A 302 16.45 29.36 24.60
N THR A 303 16.65 28.52 25.59
CA THR A 303 15.69 28.31 26.69
C THR A 303 15.45 29.57 27.48
#